data_b07fb49e8fd730aa24eaf3eeae5c1cda
#
_entry.id   b07fb49e8fd730aa24eaf3eeae5c1cda
#
_cell.length_a   1.000
_cell.length_b   1.000
_cell.length_c   1.000
_cell.angle_alpha   90.00
_cell.angle_beta   90.00
_cell.angle_gamma   90.00
#
_symmetry.space_group_name_H-M   'P 1'
#
loop_
_entity.id
_entity.type
_entity.pdbx_description
1 polymer ?
#
loop_
_entity_poly.entity_id
_entity_poly.type
_entity_poly.pdbx_seq_one_letter_code
_entity_poly.pdbx_strand_id
1 'polypeptide(L)'
;MGEAVRVLHVLGNTNLGGAESRIMDLYRHTDRNRVQFDFLVHSGEEGFYEKEIRELGGRIFRVPRFRIYNYFSYRKALKEFFQKHHEFALVQGHMTSTAAIYLPIAKKAGVKKTAAHARSAGVDKGLKGTMTRFLRRNLADKADYLFTCSELAGISVYGEKAVQEGKTIFIPNAIDCAGFTFDPEKRKKMREELGLTDAIIIGHVGRFHYAKNHEYLIRVFAKLCQMGTGACGSTAENGADQKYHLILLGEGPLMEDTRKLAEELGVADRVHFLGNHKNIADYYQTMDYFVYPSRYEGMPGTIVEAQASGLPCLMSDAICREVIATELVETMSIEKEPKVWAEELQRRIDALVSKQENREKYAAKMAAAGFDVQTQAERMMRFYESGRWENE
;
A
#
# COMPACT_ATOMS: atom_id res chain seq x y z
N MET A 1 -34.38 -14.06 -4.17
CA MET A 1 -32.95 -13.90 -3.85
C MET A 1 -32.87 -13.46 -2.41
N GLY A 2 -32.01 -14.09 -1.57
CA GLY A 2 -31.82 -13.66 -0.18
C GLY A 2 -31.15 -12.29 -0.11
N GLU A 3 -31.25 -11.60 1.03
CA GLU A 3 -30.51 -10.37 1.25
C GLU A 3 -29.00 -10.65 1.22
N ALA A 4 -28.23 -9.70 0.66
CA ALA A 4 -26.77 -9.78 0.60
C ALA A 4 -26.17 -9.87 2.01
N VAL A 5 -25.15 -10.70 2.19
CA VAL A 5 -24.40 -10.80 3.45
C VAL A 5 -23.71 -9.47 3.73
N ARG A 6 -24.01 -8.83 4.87
CA ARG A 6 -23.39 -7.54 5.22
C ARG A 6 -22.14 -7.73 6.06
N VAL A 7 -21.05 -7.12 5.63
CA VAL A 7 -19.75 -7.13 6.30
C VAL A 7 -19.39 -5.70 6.73
N LEU A 8 -19.05 -5.52 8.01
CA LEU A 8 -18.62 -4.23 8.52
C LEU A 8 -17.10 -4.13 8.54
N HIS A 9 -16.55 -3.22 7.73
CA HIS A 9 -15.12 -2.88 7.75
C HIS A 9 -14.86 -1.72 8.72
N VAL A 10 -13.95 -1.91 9.68
CA VAL A 10 -13.61 -0.89 10.68
C VAL A 10 -12.29 -0.22 10.29
N LEU A 11 -12.34 1.08 10.02
CA LEU A 11 -11.25 1.91 9.52
C LEU A 11 -11.01 3.17 10.38
N GLY A 12 -9.85 3.79 10.25
CA GLY A 12 -9.56 5.10 10.83
C GLY A 12 -10.33 6.22 10.15
N ASN A 13 -10.33 6.22 8.84
CA ASN A 13 -11.00 7.13 7.92
C ASN A 13 -11.17 6.43 6.56
N THR A 14 -11.70 7.13 5.58
CA THR A 14 -11.88 6.66 4.19
C THR A 14 -11.10 7.53 3.18
N ASN A 15 -9.97 8.11 3.60
CA ASN A 15 -9.09 8.88 2.73
C ASN A 15 -8.17 7.97 1.89
N LEU A 16 -7.45 8.57 0.95
CA LEU A 16 -6.42 7.88 0.18
C LEU A 16 -5.33 7.34 1.10
N GLY A 17 -5.21 6.02 1.14
CA GLY A 17 -4.24 5.29 1.93
C GLY A 17 -4.11 3.86 1.44
N GLY A 18 -2.98 3.20 1.76
CA GLY A 18 -2.70 1.85 1.25
C GLY A 18 -3.74 0.80 1.65
N ALA A 19 -4.25 0.85 2.88
CA ALA A 19 -5.27 -0.07 3.35
C ALA A 19 -6.64 0.25 2.74
N GLU A 20 -7.00 1.52 2.73
CA GLU A 20 -8.26 2.04 2.21
C GLU A 20 -8.40 1.75 0.71
N SER A 21 -7.35 2.01 -0.08
CA SER A 21 -7.34 1.70 -1.52
C SER A 21 -7.55 0.21 -1.78
N ARG A 22 -6.85 -0.68 -1.05
CA ARG A 22 -7.00 -2.14 -1.22
C ARG A 22 -8.40 -2.64 -0.83
N ILE A 23 -9.05 -2.04 0.16
CA ILE A 23 -10.42 -2.39 0.52
C ILE A 23 -11.41 -1.90 -0.55
N MET A 24 -11.18 -0.72 -1.10
CA MET A 24 -12.01 -0.20 -2.19
C MET A 24 -11.82 -0.99 -3.48
N ASP A 25 -10.59 -1.42 -3.81
CA ASP A 25 -10.37 -2.32 -4.94
C ASP A 25 -11.13 -3.64 -4.78
N LEU A 26 -11.07 -4.24 -3.59
CA LEU A 26 -11.86 -5.42 -3.27
C LEU A 26 -13.37 -5.15 -3.41
N TYR A 27 -13.86 -4.01 -2.91
CA TYR A 27 -15.27 -3.65 -2.94
C TYR A 27 -15.81 -3.41 -4.36
N ARG A 28 -15.02 -2.81 -5.24
CA ARG A 28 -15.35 -2.63 -6.67
C ARG A 28 -15.58 -3.96 -7.38
N HIS A 29 -14.80 -5.00 -7.00
CA HIS A 29 -14.85 -6.35 -7.60
C HIS A 29 -15.77 -7.33 -6.85
N THR A 30 -16.41 -6.90 -5.77
CA THR A 30 -17.38 -7.70 -5.02
C THR A 30 -18.75 -7.67 -5.70
N ASP A 31 -19.40 -8.84 -5.90
CA ASP A 31 -20.81 -8.90 -6.28
C ASP A 31 -21.69 -8.47 -5.10
N ARG A 32 -22.21 -7.26 -5.19
CA ARG A 32 -22.99 -6.61 -4.13
C ARG A 32 -24.36 -7.22 -3.89
N ASN A 33 -24.82 -8.09 -4.78
CA ASN A 33 -26.02 -8.90 -4.54
C ASN A 33 -25.74 -10.11 -3.61
N ARG A 34 -24.48 -10.53 -3.50
CA ARG A 34 -24.02 -11.61 -2.62
C ARG A 34 -23.49 -11.06 -1.30
N VAL A 35 -22.57 -10.09 -1.39
CA VAL A 35 -21.88 -9.50 -0.22
C VAL A 35 -21.85 -7.98 -0.34
N GLN A 36 -22.31 -7.31 0.71
CA GLN A 36 -22.33 -5.85 0.78
C GLN A 36 -21.43 -5.36 1.90
N PHE A 37 -20.56 -4.37 1.58
CA PHE A 37 -19.68 -3.76 2.57
C PHE A 37 -20.33 -2.53 3.20
N ASP A 38 -20.16 -2.43 4.52
CA ASP A 38 -20.43 -1.23 5.30
C ASP A 38 -19.15 -0.81 6.05
N PHE A 39 -19.09 0.45 6.43
CA PHE A 39 -17.87 1.03 6.99
C PHE A 39 -18.15 1.71 8.33
N LEU A 40 -17.37 1.36 9.35
CA LEU A 40 -17.33 2.06 10.63
C LEU A 40 -16.03 2.85 10.73
N VAL A 41 -16.12 4.17 10.73
CA VAL A 41 -14.96 5.06 10.74
C VAL A 41 -14.84 5.84 12.05
N HIS A 42 -13.59 6.20 12.37
CA HIS A 42 -13.23 6.96 13.58
C HIS A 42 -12.90 8.42 13.26
N SER A 43 -13.25 8.89 12.07
CA SER A 43 -13.15 10.28 11.64
C SER A 43 -14.52 10.94 11.64
N GLY A 44 -14.57 12.20 12.08
CA GLY A 44 -15.78 13.03 11.95
C GLY A 44 -15.88 13.71 10.59
N GLU A 45 -14.79 13.74 9.81
CA GLU A 45 -14.71 14.40 8.52
C GLU A 45 -15.05 13.42 7.40
N GLU A 46 -15.59 13.93 6.29
CA GLU A 46 -15.84 13.16 5.09
C GLU A 46 -14.52 12.78 4.43
N GLY A 47 -14.37 11.50 4.08
CA GLY A 47 -13.17 10.98 3.44
C GLY A 47 -13.32 10.88 1.93
N PHE A 48 -12.20 10.75 1.25
CA PHE A 48 -12.09 10.69 -0.22
C PHE A 48 -13.01 9.63 -0.87
N TYR A 49 -13.12 8.45 -0.28
CA TYR A 49 -13.88 7.34 -0.85
C TYR A 49 -15.37 7.33 -0.45
N GLU A 50 -15.85 8.24 0.41
CA GLU A 50 -17.21 8.14 0.95
C GLU A 50 -18.31 8.27 -0.11
N LYS A 51 -18.11 9.12 -1.11
CA LYS A 51 -19.05 9.26 -2.23
C LYS A 51 -19.17 7.93 -2.98
N GLU A 52 -18.05 7.34 -3.36
CA GLU A 52 -18.00 6.07 -4.06
C GLU A 52 -18.58 4.90 -3.23
N ILE A 53 -18.28 4.85 -1.93
CA ILE A 53 -18.87 3.84 -1.02
C ILE A 53 -20.40 3.91 -1.07
N ARG A 54 -20.99 5.11 -1.01
CA ARG A 54 -22.45 5.30 -1.08
C ARG A 54 -23.00 4.93 -2.46
N GLU A 55 -22.31 5.28 -3.54
CA GLU A 55 -22.70 4.90 -4.91
C GLU A 55 -22.69 3.38 -5.12
N LEU A 56 -21.79 2.67 -4.45
CA LEU A 56 -21.74 1.21 -4.43
C LEU A 56 -22.75 0.57 -3.44
N GLY A 57 -23.57 1.38 -2.76
CA GLY A 57 -24.61 0.92 -1.82
C GLY A 57 -24.14 0.65 -0.39
N GLY A 58 -22.88 0.99 -0.06
CA GLY A 58 -22.31 0.87 1.27
C GLY A 58 -22.78 1.99 2.21
N ARG A 59 -22.94 1.65 3.48
CA ARG A 59 -23.29 2.61 4.54
C ARG A 59 -22.03 2.98 5.31
N ILE A 60 -21.97 4.24 5.79
CA ILE A 60 -20.86 4.75 6.57
C ILE A 60 -21.36 5.18 7.94
N PHE A 61 -20.81 4.56 8.95
CA PHE A 61 -21.11 4.84 10.35
C PHE A 61 -19.91 5.50 11.01
N ARG A 62 -20.16 6.33 12.01
CA ARG A 62 -19.12 7.05 12.73
C ARG A 62 -19.17 6.80 14.22
N VAL A 63 -17.99 6.55 14.79
CA VAL A 63 -17.79 6.51 16.25
C VAL A 63 -16.66 7.48 16.62
N PRO A 64 -16.63 8.00 17.85
CA PRO A 64 -15.55 8.87 18.30
C PRO A 64 -14.18 8.21 18.11
N ARG A 65 -13.17 9.01 17.72
CA ARG A 65 -11.79 8.52 17.66
C ARG A 65 -11.34 8.14 19.07
N PHE A 66 -10.76 6.94 19.19
CA PHE A 66 -10.20 6.49 20.46
C PHE A 66 -9.04 7.39 20.91
N ARG A 67 -9.11 7.79 22.17
CA ARG A 67 -8.05 8.42 22.94
C ARG A 67 -8.05 7.82 24.35
N ILE A 68 -6.91 7.77 25.03
CA ILE A 68 -6.80 7.11 26.34
C ILE A 68 -7.84 7.69 27.33
N TYR A 69 -8.00 9.01 27.35
CA TYR A 69 -8.91 9.70 28.27
C TYR A 69 -10.40 9.47 27.97
N ASN A 70 -10.75 9.03 26.74
CA ASN A 70 -12.14 8.77 26.38
C ASN A 70 -12.50 7.27 26.32
N TYR A 71 -11.72 6.41 26.97
CA TYR A 71 -11.90 4.95 26.92
C TYR A 71 -13.33 4.50 27.23
N PHE A 72 -13.93 5.03 28.28
CA PHE A 72 -15.28 4.64 28.69
C PHE A 72 -16.37 5.13 27.72
N SER A 73 -16.29 6.38 27.27
CA SER A 73 -17.23 6.93 26.29
C SER A 73 -17.09 6.27 24.92
N TYR A 74 -15.87 5.96 24.49
CA TYR A 74 -15.61 5.19 23.27
C TYR A 74 -16.24 3.79 23.34
N ARG A 75 -16.06 3.07 24.43
CA ARG A 75 -16.70 1.77 24.65
C ARG A 75 -18.22 1.85 24.68
N LYS A 76 -18.77 2.91 25.29
CA LYS A 76 -20.23 3.16 25.33
C LYS A 76 -20.77 3.36 23.91
N ALA A 77 -20.14 4.22 23.11
CA ALA A 77 -20.53 4.47 21.73
C ALA A 77 -20.50 3.18 20.87
N LEU A 78 -19.47 2.35 21.03
CA LEU A 78 -19.39 1.05 20.35
C LEU A 78 -20.51 0.09 20.77
N LYS A 79 -20.83 0.01 22.08
CA LYS A 79 -21.93 -0.82 22.57
C LYS A 79 -23.26 -0.36 21.99
N GLU A 80 -23.55 0.94 22.03
CA GLU A 80 -24.77 1.52 21.48
C GLU A 80 -24.88 1.27 19.97
N PHE A 81 -23.77 1.38 19.24
CA PHE A 81 -23.70 1.07 17.82
C PHE A 81 -24.08 -0.39 17.54
N PHE A 82 -23.39 -1.35 18.16
CA PHE A 82 -23.66 -2.77 17.92
C PHE A 82 -24.99 -3.27 18.50
N GLN A 83 -25.55 -2.58 19.48
CA GLN A 83 -26.92 -2.84 19.96
C GLN A 83 -28.01 -2.40 18.97
N LYS A 84 -27.71 -1.46 18.08
CA LYS A 84 -28.63 -0.97 17.05
C LYS A 84 -28.46 -1.69 15.71
N HIS A 85 -27.30 -2.29 15.49
CA HIS A 85 -26.88 -2.86 14.21
C HIS A 85 -26.53 -4.33 14.37
N HIS A 86 -27.51 -5.20 14.13
CA HIS A 86 -27.39 -6.67 14.26
C HIS A 86 -27.25 -7.38 12.91
N GLU A 87 -27.32 -6.63 11.81
CA GLU A 87 -27.31 -7.13 10.45
C GLU A 87 -25.96 -7.63 9.95
N PHE A 88 -24.88 -7.38 10.68
CA PHE A 88 -23.53 -7.75 10.24
C PHE A 88 -23.23 -9.22 10.51
N ALA A 89 -22.98 -9.99 9.45
CA ALA A 89 -22.52 -11.38 9.57
C ALA A 89 -21.08 -11.46 10.09
N LEU A 90 -20.26 -10.46 9.73
CA LEU A 90 -18.86 -10.37 10.12
C LEU A 90 -18.44 -8.90 10.34
N VAL A 91 -17.57 -8.69 11.34
CA VAL A 91 -16.87 -7.41 11.57
C VAL A 91 -15.39 -7.63 11.30
N GLN A 92 -14.84 -6.96 10.27
CA GLN A 92 -13.43 -7.01 9.90
C GLN A 92 -12.72 -5.73 10.28
N GLY A 93 -11.80 -5.84 11.22
CA GLY A 93 -11.06 -4.71 11.77
C GLY A 93 -9.71 -4.49 11.10
N HIS A 94 -9.53 -3.33 10.46
CA HIS A 94 -8.25 -2.90 9.88
C HIS A 94 -7.46 -1.97 10.82
N MET A 95 -8.13 -1.37 11.82
CA MET A 95 -7.49 -0.62 12.90
C MET A 95 -7.04 -1.52 14.02
N THR A 96 -5.94 -2.25 13.84
CA THR A 96 -5.44 -3.24 14.82
C THR A 96 -5.08 -2.63 16.17
N SER A 97 -4.78 -1.32 16.24
CA SER A 97 -4.49 -0.63 17.51
C SER A 97 -5.67 -0.62 18.50
N THR A 98 -6.90 -0.66 18.00
CA THR A 98 -8.13 -0.64 18.83
C THR A 98 -9.00 -1.89 18.63
N ALA A 99 -8.59 -2.81 17.76
CA ALA A 99 -9.33 -4.03 17.47
C ALA A 99 -9.60 -4.88 18.73
N ALA A 100 -8.64 -4.92 19.65
CA ALA A 100 -8.80 -5.60 20.93
C ALA A 100 -9.89 -4.99 21.85
N ILE A 101 -10.43 -3.82 21.50
CA ILE A 101 -11.56 -3.18 22.20
C ILE A 101 -12.86 -3.44 21.46
N TYR A 102 -12.94 -3.10 20.15
CA TYR A 102 -14.22 -3.17 19.42
C TYR A 102 -14.63 -4.56 18.99
N LEU A 103 -13.70 -5.49 18.65
CA LEU A 103 -14.08 -6.84 18.25
C LEU A 103 -14.78 -7.64 19.37
N PRO A 104 -14.27 -7.64 20.63
CA PRO A 104 -15.00 -8.26 21.73
C PRO A 104 -16.35 -7.62 22.04
N ILE A 105 -16.50 -6.31 21.81
CA ILE A 105 -17.80 -5.63 22.00
C ILE A 105 -18.79 -6.08 20.92
N ALA A 106 -18.35 -6.12 19.65
CA ALA A 106 -19.15 -6.62 18.53
C ALA A 106 -19.63 -8.07 18.79
N LYS A 107 -18.71 -8.94 19.22
CA LYS A 107 -19.02 -10.34 19.53
C LYS A 107 -20.02 -10.49 20.67
N LYS A 108 -19.88 -9.70 21.75
CA LYS A 108 -20.84 -9.69 22.86
C LYS A 108 -22.22 -9.13 22.47
N ALA A 109 -22.29 -8.30 21.45
CA ALA A 109 -23.54 -7.78 20.90
C ALA A 109 -24.21 -8.72 19.88
N GLY A 110 -23.65 -9.92 19.62
CA GLY A 110 -24.25 -10.94 18.78
C GLY A 110 -23.67 -11.07 17.36
N VAL A 111 -22.61 -10.32 17.02
CA VAL A 111 -21.91 -10.52 15.74
C VAL A 111 -21.30 -11.93 15.72
N LYS A 112 -21.66 -12.71 14.69
CA LYS A 112 -21.29 -14.13 14.61
C LYS A 112 -19.80 -14.36 14.45
N LYS A 113 -19.12 -13.55 13.63
CA LYS A 113 -17.71 -13.70 13.29
C LYS A 113 -16.98 -12.35 13.36
N THR A 114 -15.76 -12.41 13.84
CA THR A 114 -14.87 -11.26 13.92
C THR A 114 -13.53 -11.58 13.29
N ALA A 115 -12.97 -10.63 12.54
CA ALA A 115 -11.65 -10.75 11.93
C ALA A 115 -10.79 -9.51 12.26
N ALA A 116 -9.53 -9.71 12.57
CA ALA A 116 -8.53 -8.64 12.61
C ALA A 116 -7.64 -8.77 11.37
N HIS A 117 -7.28 -7.66 10.73
CA HIS A 117 -6.44 -7.66 9.55
C HIS A 117 -5.19 -6.81 9.74
N ALA A 118 -4.05 -7.45 9.89
CA ALA A 118 -2.74 -6.80 10.01
C ALA A 118 -2.25 -6.35 8.62
N ARG A 119 -2.16 -5.02 8.42
CA ARG A 119 -1.74 -4.40 7.15
C ARG A 119 -0.45 -3.58 7.26
N SER A 120 0.18 -3.56 8.43
CA SER A 120 1.43 -2.81 8.68
C SER A 120 2.34 -3.59 9.60
N ALA A 121 3.61 -3.69 9.23
CA ALA A 121 4.66 -4.38 10.01
C ALA A 121 5.29 -3.49 11.09
N GLY A 122 4.94 -2.21 11.19
CA GLY A 122 5.56 -1.28 12.12
C GLY A 122 4.60 -0.64 13.11
N VAL A 123 5.18 -0.04 14.13
CA VAL A 123 4.51 0.91 15.03
C VAL A 123 5.39 2.16 15.16
N ASP A 124 4.75 3.32 15.31
CA ASP A 124 5.48 4.57 15.56
C ASP A 124 6.42 4.44 16.78
N LYS A 125 7.51 5.20 16.77
CA LYS A 125 8.41 5.29 17.92
C LYS A 125 7.77 6.10 19.06
N GLY A 126 8.27 5.91 20.29
CA GLY A 126 7.85 6.66 21.47
C GLY A 126 6.55 6.16 22.11
N LEU A 127 5.93 7.02 22.95
CA LEU A 127 4.76 6.68 23.78
C LEU A 127 3.57 6.13 22.96
N LYS A 128 3.31 6.69 21.78
CA LYS A 128 2.25 6.24 20.88
C LYS A 128 2.45 4.80 20.43
N GLY A 129 3.68 4.42 20.06
CA GLY A 129 4.01 3.05 19.68
C GLY A 129 3.91 2.07 20.85
N THR A 130 4.36 2.47 22.04
CA THR A 130 4.22 1.65 23.26
C THR A 130 2.75 1.40 23.58
N MET A 131 1.90 2.42 23.47
CA MET A 131 0.47 2.29 23.66
C MET A 131 -0.16 1.37 22.61
N THR A 132 0.23 1.50 21.35
CA THR A 132 -0.26 0.62 20.28
C THR A 132 0.10 -0.84 20.56
N ARG A 133 1.33 -1.13 20.97
CA ARG A 133 1.75 -2.48 21.38
C ARG A 133 0.93 -3.00 22.56
N PHE A 134 0.70 -2.17 23.58
CA PHE A 134 -0.13 -2.54 24.72
C PHE A 134 -1.58 -2.86 24.31
N LEU A 135 -2.19 -2.04 23.45
CA LEU A 135 -3.56 -2.26 22.95
C LEU A 135 -3.67 -3.51 22.06
N ARG A 136 -2.62 -3.85 21.31
CA ARG A 136 -2.56 -5.08 20.49
C ARG A 136 -2.34 -6.35 21.32
N ARG A 137 -1.91 -6.21 22.57
CA ARG A 137 -1.66 -7.37 23.43
C ARG A 137 -2.91 -8.25 23.50
N ASN A 138 -2.72 -9.54 23.29
CA ASN A 138 -3.77 -10.56 23.24
C ASN A 138 -4.84 -10.31 22.14
N LEU A 139 -4.54 -9.55 21.07
CA LEU A 139 -5.48 -9.38 19.96
C LEU A 139 -5.72 -10.73 19.26
N ALA A 140 -4.71 -11.58 19.19
CA ALA A 140 -4.82 -12.93 18.62
C ALA A 140 -5.90 -13.80 19.28
N ASP A 141 -6.20 -13.56 20.56
CA ASP A 141 -7.23 -14.32 21.32
C ASP A 141 -8.61 -13.64 21.26
N LYS A 142 -8.73 -12.49 20.61
CA LYS A 142 -9.95 -11.66 20.61
C LYS A 142 -10.70 -11.59 19.29
N ALA A 143 -10.12 -12.16 18.24
CA ALA A 143 -10.73 -12.28 16.92
C ALA A 143 -10.84 -13.76 16.54
N ASP A 144 -11.89 -14.11 15.77
CA ASP A 144 -12.07 -15.48 15.28
C ASP A 144 -11.11 -15.77 14.12
N TYR A 145 -10.73 -14.73 13.33
CA TYR A 145 -9.80 -14.83 12.21
C TYR A 145 -8.72 -13.76 12.28
N LEU A 146 -7.48 -14.16 12.02
CA LEU A 146 -6.30 -13.31 12.05
C LEU A 146 -5.74 -13.19 10.64
N PHE A 147 -6.19 -12.18 9.88
CA PHE A 147 -5.69 -11.91 8.55
C PHE A 147 -4.39 -11.09 8.60
N THR A 148 -3.47 -11.41 7.70
CA THR A 148 -2.23 -10.66 7.57
C THR A 148 -1.81 -10.52 6.11
N CYS A 149 -1.25 -9.37 5.74
CA CYS A 149 -0.72 -9.15 4.40
C CYS A 149 0.73 -9.63 4.23
N SER A 150 1.43 -9.93 5.32
CA SER A 150 2.79 -10.49 5.33
C SER A 150 3.10 -11.12 6.68
N GLU A 151 4.10 -11.98 6.75
CA GLU A 151 4.57 -12.57 8.01
C GLU A 151 5.01 -11.49 9.00
N LEU A 152 5.78 -10.49 8.53
CA LEU A 152 6.22 -9.36 9.34
C LEU A 152 5.04 -8.56 9.94
N ALA A 153 3.96 -8.36 9.17
CA ALA A 153 2.77 -7.71 9.69
C ALA A 153 2.05 -8.57 10.74
N GLY A 154 1.98 -9.88 10.49
CA GLY A 154 1.44 -10.86 11.44
C GLY A 154 2.19 -10.85 12.76
N ILE A 155 3.50 -10.97 12.72
CA ILE A 155 4.39 -10.93 13.92
C ILE A 155 4.21 -9.61 14.68
N SER A 156 4.22 -8.48 13.97
CA SER A 156 4.08 -7.15 14.57
C SER A 156 2.76 -6.94 15.30
N VAL A 157 1.68 -7.57 14.83
CA VAL A 157 0.32 -7.33 15.33
C VAL A 157 -0.16 -8.42 16.28
N TYR A 158 0.11 -9.68 15.97
CA TYR A 158 -0.40 -10.85 16.70
C TYR A 158 0.66 -11.55 17.54
N GLY A 159 1.93 -11.22 17.33
CA GLY A 159 3.07 -11.87 17.96
C GLY A 159 3.56 -13.09 17.19
N GLU A 160 4.84 -13.42 17.39
CA GLU A 160 5.54 -14.49 16.69
C GLU A 160 4.86 -15.86 16.92
N LYS A 161 4.42 -16.12 18.14
CA LYS A 161 3.74 -17.38 18.51
C LYS A 161 2.49 -17.64 17.65
N ALA A 162 1.65 -16.62 17.42
CA ALA A 162 0.43 -16.81 16.63
C ALA A 162 0.74 -17.13 15.15
N VAL A 163 1.83 -16.58 14.62
CA VAL A 163 2.30 -16.85 13.26
C VAL A 163 2.88 -18.25 13.14
N GLN A 164 3.78 -18.63 14.07
CA GLN A 164 4.41 -19.96 14.09
C GLN A 164 3.41 -21.11 14.31
N GLU A 165 2.35 -20.88 15.07
CA GLU A 165 1.26 -21.84 15.28
C GLU A 165 0.28 -21.92 14.08
N GLY A 166 0.51 -21.17 12.99
CA GLY A 166 -0.35 -21.18 11.80
C GLY A 166 -1.73 -20.58 12.02
N LYS A 167 -1.91 -19.74 13.05
CA LYS A 167 -3.20 -19.09 13.35
C LYS A 167 -3.53 -17.93 12.38
N THR A 168 -2.53 -17.43 11.66
CA THR A 168 -2.70 -16.31 10.73
C THR A 168 -3.04 -16.80 9.33
N ILE A 169 -3.93 -16.11 8.67
CA ILE A 169 -4.33 -16.34 7.29
C ILE A 169 -3.71 -15.26 6.43
N PHE A 170 -2.92 -15.67 5.44
CA PHE A 170 -2.28 -14.75 4.51
C PHE A 170 -3.29 -14.25 3.45
N ILE A 171 -3.43 -12.94 3.35
CA ILE A 171 -4.23 -12.26 2.33
C ILE A 171 -3.37 -11.16 1.72
N PRO A 172 -2.80 -11.36 0.51
CA PRO A 172 -1.95 -10.38 -0.13
C PRO A 172 -2.71 -9.08 -0.43
N ASN A 173 -1.98 -7.99 -0.60
CA ASN A 173 -2.54 -6.74 -1.08
C ASN A 173 -2.73 -6.85 -2.61
N ALA A 174 -3.81 -7.50 -3.03
CA ALA A 174 -4.13 -7.68 -4.45
C ALA A 174 -4.57 -6.35 -5.11
N ILE A 175 -4.37 -6.28 -6.41
CA ILE A 175 -4.69 -5.14 -7.28
C ILE A 175 -5.51 -5.60 -8.48
N ASP A 176 -6.09 -4.68 -9.23
CA ASP A 176 -6.57 -4.96 -10.58
C ASP A 176 -5.38 -5.11 -11.53
N CYS A 177 -4.84 -6.34 -11.64
CA CYS A 177 -3.65 -6.61 -12.46
C CYS A 177 -3.85 -6.21 -13.92
N ALA A 178 -5.04 -6.37 -14.48
CA ALA A 178 -5.35 -6.00 -15.85
C ALA A 178 -5.23 -4.49 -16.08
N GLY A 179 -5.67 -3.68 -15.11
CA GLY A 179 -5.57 -2.22 -15.16
C GLY A 179 -4.14 -1.68 -15.13
N PHE A 180 -3.17 -2.49 -14.70
CA PHE A 180 -1.74 -2.16 -14.69
C PHE A 180 -0.96 -2.73 -15.86
N THR A 181 -1.61 -3.44 -16.80
CA THR A 181 -0.92 -3.98 -17.98
C THR A 181 -0.22 -2.87 -18.74
N PHE A 182 1.03 -3.11 -19.13
CA PHE A 182 1.83 -2.13 -19.87
C PHE A 182 1.22 -1.83 -21.24
N ASP A 183 1.12 -0.53 -21.55
CA ASP A 183 0.58 0.02 -22.80
C ASP A 183 1.57 1.03 -23.39
N PRO A 184 2.25 0.71 -24.50
CA PRO A 184 3.26 1.58 -25.10
C PRO A 184 2.66 2.90 -25.65
N GLU A 185 1.42 2.90 -26.14
CA GLU A 185 0.78 4.10 -26.63
C GLU A 185 0.44 5.07 -25.48
N LYS A 186 -0.09 4.51 -24.39
CA LYS A 186 -0.33 5.27 -23.16
C LYS A 186 0.98 5.83 -22.58
N ARG A 187 2.06 5.02 -22.57
CA ARG A 187 3.38 5.48 -22.17
C ARG A 187 3.84 6.68 -22.97
N LYS A 188 3.75 6.59 -24.32
CA LYS A 188 4.17 7.66 -25.23
C LYS A 188 3.40 8.95 -24.93
N LYS A 189 2.07 8.86 -24.90
CA LYS A 189 1.19 10.01 -24.63
C LYS A 189 1.51 10.68 -23.28
N MET A 190 1.60 9.89 -22.21
CA MET A 190 1.87 10.42 -20.88
C MET A 190 3.25 11.08 -20.77
N ARG A 191 4.26 10.55 -21.45
CA ARG A 191 5.61 11.16 -21.48
C ARG A 191 5.63 12.47 -22.28
N GLU A 192 4.87 12.56 -23.36
CA GLU A 192 4.64 13.81 -24.11
C GLU A 192 3.97 14.87 -23.22
N GLU A 193 2.90 14.49 -22.48
CA GLU A 193 2.19 15.39 -21.56
C GLU A 193 3.10 15.90 -20.42
N LEU A 194 4.03 15.07 -19.95
CA LEU A 194 5.00 15.45 -18.92
C LEU A 194 6.23 16.21 -19.47
N GLY A 195 6.40 16.26 -20.80
CA GLY A 195 7.60 16.84 -21.43
C GLY A 195 8.87 16.01 -21.20
N LEU A 196 8.74 14.70 -21.00
CA LEU A 196 9.82 13.78 -20.61
C LEU A 196 10.01 12.64 -21.66
N THR A 197 9.83 12.91 -22.94
CA THR A 197 9.82 11.89 -24.00
C THR A 197 11.11 11.09 -24.07
N ASP A 198 12.26 11.77 -24.01
CA ASP A 198 13.59 11.16 -24.16
C ASP A 198 14.31 10.91 -22.83
N ALA A 199 13.67 11.21 -21.71
CA ALA A 199 14.25 11.07 -20.38
C ALA A 199 14.28 9.60 -19.92
N ILE A 200 15.22 9.27 -19.04
CA ILE A 200 15.15 8.08 -18.20
C ILE A 200 14.40 8.46 -16.92
N ILE A 201 13.21 7.89 -16.72
CA ILE A 201 12.32 8.26 -15.65
C ILE A 201 12.40 7.22 -14.53
N ILE A 202 12.88 7.66 -13.37
CA ILE A 202 12.83 6.91 -12.12
C ILE A 202 11.55 7.29 -11.40
N GLY A 203 10.81 6.31 -10.91
CA GLY A 203 9.55 6.53 -10.22
C GLY A 203 9.56 6.12 -8.75
N HIS A 204 8.77 6.83 -7.95
CA HIS A 204 8.39 6.42 -6.61
C HIS A 204 6.94 6.83 -6.33
N VAL A 205 6.21 5.93 -5.70
CA VAL A 205 4.82 6.16 -5.29
C VAL A 205 4.69 5.90 -3.79
N GLY A 206 4.29 6.92 -3.05
CA GLY A 206 4.10 6.78 -1.62
C GLY A 206 3.87 8.10 -0.89
N ARG A 207 3.20 8.01 0.25
CA ARG A 207 2.97 9.16 1.12
C ARG A 207 4.30 9.73 1.64
N PHE A 208 4.49 11.03 1.59
CA PHE A 208 5.69 11.70 2.15
C PHE A 208 5.69 11.59 3.68
N HIS A 209 6.18 10.46 4.16
CA HIS A 209 6.23 10.08 5.56
C HIS A 209 7.52 9.33 5.87
N TYR A 210 7.96 9.34 7.12
CA TYR A 210 9.22 8.74 7.58
C TYR A 210 9.45 7.30 7.07
N ALA A 211 8.39 6.47 7.01
CA ALA A 211 8.50 5.09 6.55
C ALA A 211 8.97 4.98 5.09
N LYS A 212 8.56 5.91 4.21
CA LYS A 212 8.85 5.87 2.76
C LYS A 212 10.25 6.36 2.39
N ASN A 213 10.93 7.08 3.30
CA ASN A 213 12.34 7.46 3.18
C ASN A 213 12.70 8.28 1.93
N HIS A 214 11.84 9.25 1.59
CA HIS A 214 12.08 10.13 0.43
C HIS A 214 13.42 10.89 0.52
N GLU A 215 13.86 11.23 1.73
CA GLU A 215 15.16 11.85 1.95
C GLU A 215 16.29 11.00 1.35
N TYR A 216 16.32 9.71 1.65
CA TYR A 216 17.32 8.79 1.12
C TYR A 216 17.19 8.66 -0.41
N LEU A 217 15.98 8.62 -0.96
CA LEU A 217 15.73 8.56 -2.39
C LEU A 217 16.32 9.78 -3.13
N ILE A 218 16.09 10.99 -2.61
CA ILE A 218 16.66 12.22 -3.20
C ILE A 218 18.18 12.18 -3.18
N ARG A 219 18.81 11.69 -2.10
CA ARG A 219 20.26 11.52 -2.02
C ARG A 219 20.79 10.50 -3.04
N VAL A 220 20.08 9.36 -3.23
CA VAL A 220 20.41 8.37 -4.27
C VAL A 220 20.31 9.01 -5.66
N PHE A 221 19.21 9.72 -5.93
CA PHE A 221 18.98 10.38 -7.21
C PHE A 221 20.05 11.45 -7.51
N ALA A 222 20.41 12.27 -6.53
CA ALA A 222 21.48 13.25 -6.69
C ALA A 222 22.84 12.59 -7.03
N LYS A 223 23.16 11.45 -6.40
CA LYS A 223 24.37 10.68 -6.73
C LYS A 223 24.31 10.10 -8.15
N LEU A 224 23.17 9.57 -8.57
CA LEU A 224 22.98 9.07 -9.93
C LEU A 224 23.19 10.17 -10.97
N CYS A 225 22.65 11.36 -10.74
CA CYS A 225 22.84 12.51 -11.61
C CYS A 225 24.31 12.93 -11.71
N GLN A 226 25.04 12.92 -10.59
CA GLN A 226 26.49 13.23 -10.56
C GLN A 226 27.34 12.23 -11.35
N MET A 227 26.94 10.96 -11.38
CA MET A 227 27.65 9.91 -12.12
C MET A 227 27.42 10.03 -13.63
N GLY A 228 26.25 10.46 -14.08
CA GLY A 228 25.96 10.68 -15.49
C GLY A 228 26.79 11.79 -16.15
N THR A 229 27.31 12.72 -15.35
CA THR A 229 28.18 13.82 -15.82
C THR A 229 29.65 13.45 -15.90
N GLY A 230 30.08 12.30 -15.37
CA GLY A 230 31.50 11.99 -15.08
C GLY A 230 32.16 10.93 -15.95
N ALA A 231 31.52 10.35 -16.95
CA ALA A 231 32.17 9.37 -17.82
C ALA A 231 32.79 10.01 -19.05
N CYS A 232 34.09 10.22 -18.93
CA CYS A 232 35.04 10.54 -20.02
C CYS A 232 34.98 11.95 -20.62
N GLY A 233 35.87 12.86 -20.18
CA GLY A 233 36.56 13.98 -20.87
C GLY A 233 36.00 14.60 -22.15
N SER A 234 34.74 14.47 -22.49
CA SER A 234 34.10 15.15 -23.58
C SER A 234 33.32 16.35 -23.04
N THR A 235 33.76 17.53 -23.38
CA THR A 235 32.97 18.76 -23.36
C THR A 235 31.71 18.51 -24.20
N ALA A 236 30.65 18.04 -23.53
CA ALA A 236 29.36 17.82 -24.18
C ALA A 236 28.71 19.19 -24.46
N GLU A 237 28.97 19.74 -25.65
CA GLU A 237 28.26 20.90 -26.18
C GLU A 237 26.78 20.65 -26.48
N ASN A 238 26.26 19.43 -26.25
CA ASN A 238 24.86 19.05 -26.52
C ASN A 238 24.30 18.22 -25.36
N GLY A 239 23.62 18.86 -24.39
CA GLY A 239 22.44 18.34 -23.68
C GLY A 239 22.50 16.98 -22.97
N ALA A 240 23.66 16.31 -22.85
CA ALA A 240 23.77 14.99 -22.19
C ALA A 240 23.55 15.04 -20.66
N ASP A 241 23.44 16.24 -20.10
CA ASP A 241 23.38 16.50 -18.66
C ASP A 241 21.99 16.32 -18.03
N GLN A 242 20.93 16.07 -18.84
CA GLN A 242 19.54 16.01 -18.38
C GLN A 242 18.88 14.64 -18.59
N LYS A 243 19.64 13.56 -18.60
CA LYS A 243 19.10 12.22 -18.92
C LYS A 243 18.14 11.65 -17.87
N TYR A 244 18.39 11.89 -16.58
CA TYR A 244 17.63 11.30 -15.47
C TYR A 244 16.61 12.28 -14.89
N HIS A 245 15.37 11.81 -14.76
CA HIS A 245 14.29 12.49 -14.06
C HIS A 245 13.68 11.59 -13.00
N LEU A 246 13.26 12.18 -11.89
CA LEU A 246 12.58 11.48 -10.78
C LEU A 246 11.16 11.98 -10.68
N ILE A 247 10.19 11.10 -10.79
CA ILE A 247 8.77 11.41 -10.54
C ILE A 247 8.33 10.85 -9.21
N LEU A 248 7.70 11.70 -8.39
CA LEU A 248 7.24 11.40 -7.05
C LEU A 248 5.73 11.61 -6.96
N LEU A 249 4.99 10.51 -6.73
CA LEU A 249 3.54 10.55 -6.58
C LEU A 249 3.16 10.31 -5.13
N GLY A 250 2.30 11.18 -4.60
CA GLY A 250 1.83 11.17 -3.25
C GLY A 250 1.94 12.54 -2.58
N GLU A 251 1.40 12.64 -1.37
CA GLU A 251 1.45 13.83 -0.52
C GLU A 251 1.81 13.43 0.91
N GLY A 252 2.19 14.38 1.74
CA GLY A 252 2.44 14.13 3.15
C GLY A 252 3.29 15.19 3.83
N PRO A 253 3.45 15.07 5.16
CA PRO A 253 4.08 16.13 5.96
C PRO A 253 5.56 16.38 5.64
N LEU A 254 6.26 15.43 5.01
CA LEU A 254 7.68 15.58 4.67
C LEU A 254 7.92 16.03 3.21
N MET A 255 6.86 16.39 2.47
CA MET A 255 6.99 16.79 1.06
C MET A 255 7.82 18.06 0.89
N GLU A 256 7.57 19.07 1.74
CA GLU A 256 8.30 20.34 1.68
C GLU A 256 9.77 20.19 2.07
N ASP A 257 10.06 19.40 3.09
CA ASP A 257 11.47 19.07 3.45
C ASP A 257 12.19 18.32 2.33
N THR A 258 11.47 17.47 1.61
CA THR A 258 12.00 16.75 0.44
C THR A 258 12.31 17.68 -0.72
N ARG A 259 11.49 18.73 -0.97
CA ARG A 259 11.74 19.77 -1.98
C ARG A 259 13.02 20.54 -1.66
N LYS A 260 13.12 21.04 -0.43
CA LYS A 260 14.31 21.76 0.02
C LYS A 260 15.58 20.94 -0.14
N LEU A 261 15.53 19.65 0.21
CA LEU A 261 16.69 18.77 0.01
C LEU A 261 17.06 18.60 -1.48
N ALA A 262 16.08 18.56 -2.38
CA ALA A 262 16.35 18.49 -3.82
C ALA A 262 17.01 19.79 -4.33
N GLU A 263 16.60 20.95 -3.81
CA GLU A 263 17.23 22.26 -4.08
C GLU A 263 18.66 22.29 -3.55
N GLU A 264 18.89 21.92 -2.29
CA GLU A 264 20.21 21.88 -1.64
C GLU A 264 21.21 20.98 -2.39
N LEU A 265 20.71 19.87 -2.98
CA LEU A 265 21.54 18.93 -3.75
C LEU A 265 21.64 19.27 -5.24
N GLY A 266 21.01 20.36 -5.71
CA GLY A 266 21.08 20.84 -7.07
C GLY A 266 20.39 19.95 -8.10
N VAL A 267 19.31 19.27 -7.72
CA VAL A 267 18.54 18.36 -8.61
C VAL A 267 17.06 18.72 -8.71
N ALA A 268 16.64 19.86 -8.17
CA ALA A 268 15.23 20.27 -8.09
C ALA A 268 14.55 20.36 -9.46
N ASP A 269 15.26 20.79 -10.49
CA ASP A 269 14.81 20.89 -11.89
C ASP A 269 14.47 19.53 -12.52
N ARG A 270 14.99 18.45 -11.95
CA ARG A 270 14.82 17.06 -12.43
C ARG A 270 13.92 16.20 -11.50
N VAL A 271 13.41 16.77 -10.41
CA VAL A 271 12.50 16.07 -9.47
C VAL A 271 11.08 16.62 -9.60
N HIS A 272 10.15 15.80 -10.07
CA HIS A 272 8.76 16.17 -10.33
C HIS A 272 7.86 15.68 -9.21
N PHE A 273 7.31 16.61 -8.42
CA PHE A 273 6.36 16.32 -7.35
C PHE A 273 4.94 16.40 -7.89
N LEU A 274 4.35 15.28 -8.22
CA LEU A 274 3.08 15.22 -8.96
C LEU A 274 1.84 15.16 -8.05
N GLY A 275 2.01 14.96 -6.72
CA GLY A 275 0.87 14.87 -5.81
C GLY A 275 0.08 13.56 -5.92
N ASN A 276 -1.19 13.59 -5.49
CA ASN A 276 -2.08 12.43 -5.54
C ASN A 276 -2.86 12.36 -6.85
N HIS A 277 -2.89 11.19 -7.48
CA HIS A 277 -3.64 10.91 -8.70
C HIS A 277 -4.54 9.69 -8.56
N LYS A 278 -5.73 9.73 -9.20
CA LYS A 278 -6.65 8.59 -9.26
C LYS A 278 -6.19 7.52 -10.26
N ASN A 279 -5.61 7.95 -11.38
CA ASN A 279 -5.13 7.11 -12.48
C ASN A 279 -3.65 6.74 -12.31
N ILE A 280 -3.28 6.23 -11.15
CA ILE A 280 -1.88 5.93 -10.81
C ILE A 280 -1.22 4.96 -11.81
N ALA A 281 -2.01 4.04 -12.39
CA ALA A 281 -1.55 3.08 -13.38
C ALA A 281 -0.92 3.77 -14.61
N ASP A 282 -1.44 4.94 -15.03
CA ASP A 282 -0.92 5.68 -16.17
C ASP A 282 0.48 6.22 -15.91
N TYR A 283 0.77 6.60 -14.67
CA TYR A 283 2.12 7.05 -14.29
C TYR A 283 3.14 5.92 -14.24
N TYR A 284 2.77 4.70 -13.84
CA TYR A 284 3.67 3.55 -13.94
C TYR A 284 4.09 3.26 -15.38
N GLN A 285 3.25 3.58 -16.38
CA GLN A 285 3.61 3.45 -17.80
C GLN A 285 4.79 4.34 -18.17
N THR A 286 4.90 5.53 -17.57
CA THR A 286 5.95 6.51 -17.92
C THR A 286 7.32 6.11 -17.43
N MET A 287 7.41 5.35 -16.34
CA MET A 287 8.64 5.03 -15.64
C MET A 287 9.49 3.99 -16.39
N ASP A 288 10.81 4.08 -16.22
CA ASP A 288 11.79 3.10 -16.67
C ASP A 288 12.26 2.21 -15.51
N TYR A 289 12.29 2.78 -14.30
CA TYR A 289 12.73 2.08 -13.10
C TYR A 289 11.96 2.58 -11.87
N PHE A 290 11.67 1.67 -10.94
CA PHE A 290 10.99 2.00 -9.69
C PHE A 290 11.94 1.83 -8.50
N VAL A 291 12.08 2.87 -7.67
CA VAL A 291 12.98 2.84 -6.51
C VAL A 291 12.19 3.00 -5.22
N TYR A 292 12.36 2.05 -4.30
CA TYR A 292 11.55 1.96 -3.09
C TYR A 292 12.38 1.73 -1.82
N PRO A 293 13.05 2.77 -1.28
CA PRO A 293 13.95 2.66 -0.14
C PRO A 293 13.23 2.78 1.21
N SER A 294 12.02 2.24 1.33
CA SER A 294 11.21 2.32 2.56
C SER A 294 11.91 1.65 3.74
N ARG A 295 11.75 2.25 4.92
CA ARG A 295 12.33 1.74 6.18
C ARG A 295 11.58 0.54 6.73
N TYR A 296 10.29 0.50 6.53
CA TYR A 296 9.41 -0.61 6.93
C TYR A 296 8.06 -0.51 6.22
N GLU A 297 7.48 -1.65 5.88
CA GLU A 297 6.15 -1.80 5.30
C GLU A 297 5.50 -3.10 5.79
N GLY A 298 4.18 -3.21 5.65
CA GLY A 298 3.50 -4.49 5.73
C GLY A 298 3.72 -5.28 4.45
N MET A 299 2.92 -4.99 3.43
CA MET A 299 3.12 -5.40 2.05
C MET A 299 2.83 -4.18 1.16
N PRO A 300 3.84 -3.59 0.51
CA PRO A 300 3.63 -2.37 -0.27
C PRO A 300 2.89 -2.68 -1.57
N GLY A 301 1.65 -2.22 -1.68
CA GLY A 301 0.86 -2.34 -2.91
C GLY A 301 1.54 -1.70 -4.13
N THR A 302 2.32 -0.64 -3.91
CA THR A 302 3.06 0.05 -4.98
C THR A 302 4.14 -0.81 -5.64
N ILE A 303 4.74 -1.77 -4.92
CA ILE A 303 5.65 -2.76 -5.51
C ILE A 303 4.86 -3.81 -6.30
N VAL A 304 3.67 -4.18 -5.85
CA VAL A 304 2.77 -5.07 -6.62
C VAL A 304 2.36 -4.39 -7.93
N GLU A 305 1.95 -3.13 -7.87
CA GLU A 305 1.57 -2.29 -9.02
C GLU A 305 2.73 -2.11 -10.01
N ALA A 306 3.93 -1.82 -9.54
CA ALA A 306 5.13 -1.70 -10.37
C ALA A 306 5.45 -3.00 -11.10
N GLN A 307 5.41 -4.15 -10.42
CA GLN A 307 5.62 -5.45 -11.05
C GLN A 307 4.55 -5.77 -12.09
N ALA A 308 3.26 -5.51 -11.79
CA ALA A 308 2.19 -5.72 -12.76
C ALA A 308 2.35 -4.86 -14.03
N SER A 309 2.90 -3.65 -13.88
CA SER A 309 3.27 -2.77 -15.00
C SER A 309 4.56 -3.20 -15.72
N GLY A 310 5.16 -4.33 -15.36
CA GLY A 310 6.42 -4.80 -15.94
C GLY A 310 7.60 -3.86 -15.66
N LEU A 311 7.57 -3.15 -14.53
CA LEU A 311 8.56 -2.14 -14.18
C LEU A 311 9.64 -2.74 -13.27
N PRO A 312 10.92 -2.71 -13.65
CA PRO A 312 12.00 -3.14 -12.78
C PRO A 312 12.08 -2.31 -11.51
N CYS A 313 12.33 -2.97 -10.37
CA CYS A 313 12.29 -2.37 -9.06
C CYS A 313 13.58 -2.60 -8.28
N LEU A 314 14.08 -1.55 -7.60
CA LEU A 314 15.06 -1.67 -6.54
C LEU A 314 14.40 -1.27 -5.22
N MET A 315 14.24 -2.21 -4.30
CA MET A 315 13.60 -1.94 -3.02
C MET A 315 14.50 -2.25 -1.82
N SER A 316 14.15 -1.67 -0.68
CA SER A 316 14.79 -1.98 0.59
C SER A 316 14.63 -3.45 0.99
N ASP A 317 15.68 -4.07 1.48
CA ASP A 317 15.66 -5.43 2.05
C ASP A 317 14.94 -5.53 3.40
N ALA A 318 14.60 -4.38 4.00
CA ALA A 318 13.75 -4.30 5.20
C ALA A 318 12.26 -4.56 4.91
N ILE A 319 11.88 -4.69 3.64
CA ILE A 319 10.52 -4.97 3.19
C ILE A 319 10.28 -6.48 3.11
N CYS A 320 9.05 -6.90 3.40
CA CYS A 320 8.64 -8.29 3.31
C CYS A 320 8.92 -8.90 1.92
N ARG A 321 9.48 -10.11 1.89
CA ARG A 321 9.84 -10.78 0.63
C ARG A 321 8.63 -11.36 -0.12
N GLU A 322 7.53 -11.57 0.55
CA GLU A 322 6.27 -12.08 -0.04
C GLU A 322 5.71 -11.16 -1.12
N VAL A 323 6.16 -9.90 -1.18
CA VAL A 323 5.79 -8.97 -2.26
C VAL A 323 6.53 -9.26 -3.56
N ILE A 324 7.63 -10.03 -3.53
CA ILE A 324 8.46 -10.35 -4.71
C ILE A 324 7.82 -11.54 -5.43
N ALA A 325 7.07 -11.25 -6.46
CA ALA A 325 6.37 -12.26 -7.27
C ALA A 325 7.01 -12.48 -8.66
N THR A 326 7.94 -11.61 -9.05
CA THR A 326 8.60 -11.65 -10.34
C THR A 326 10.10 -11.35 -10.21
N GLU A 327 10.84 -11.70 -11.24
CA GLU A 327 12.27 -11.41 -11.40
C GLU A 327 12.61 -9.91 -11.53
N LEU A 328 11.60 -9.05 -11.61
CA LEU A 328 11.79 -7.60 -11.74
C LEU A 328 12.28 -6.93 -10.46
N VAL A 329 12.07 -7.56 -9.30
CA VAL A 329 12.36 -6.93 -8.00
C VAL A 329 13.69 -7.40 -7.46
N GLU A 330 14.53 -6.43 -7.14
CA GLU A 330 15.76 -6.66 -6.42
C GLU A 330 15.79 -5.88 -5.11
N THR A 331 16.55 -6.41 -4.15
CA THR A 331 16.61 -5.85 -2.81
C THR A 331 18.01 -5.36 -2.46
N MET A 332 18.07 -4.24 -1.74
CA MET A 332 19.32 -3.70 -1.21
C MET A 332 19.09 -3.04 0.15
N SER A 333 20.08 -3.16 1.05
CA SER A 333 19.98 -2.54 2.36
C SER A 333 20.08 -1.01 2.29
N ILE A 334 19.16 -0.34 2.99
CA ILE A 334 19.17 1.13 3.16
C ILE A 334 20.25 1.61 4.16
N GLU A 335 20.96 0.70 4.82
CA GLU A 335 22.14 1.02 5.63
C GLU A 335 23.39 1.31 4.75
N LYS A 336 23.34 0.94 3.47
CA LYS A 336 24.38 1.31 2.51
C LYS A 336 24.30 2.81 2.18
N GLU A 337 25.42 3.38 1.81
CA GLU A 337 25.46 4.78 1.37
C GLU A 337 24.62 4.99 0.09
N PRO A 338 23.98 6.16 -0.10
CA PRO A 338 23.22 6.48 -1.30
C PRO A 338 23.97 6.29 -2.61
N LYS A 339 25.31 6.45 -2.60
CA LYS A 339 26.18 6.21 -3.75
C LYS A 339 26.10 4.76 -4.23
N VAL A 340 26.08 3.79 -3.33
CA VAL A 340 26.03 2.35 -3.68
C VAL A 340 24.70 2.00 -4.37
N TRP A 341 23.58 2.60 -3.91
CA TRP A 341 22.29 2.49 -4.58
C TRP A 341 22.30 3.13 -5.96
N ALA A 342 22.94 4.29 -6.10
CA ALA A 342 23.05 4.97 -7.39
C ALA A 342 23.89 4.18 -8.40
N GLU A 343 25.02 3.58 -7.98
CA GLU A 343 25.87 2.73 -8.81
C GLU A 343 25.12 1.50 -9.30
N GLU A 344 24.37 0.85 -8.42
CA GLU A 344 23.56 -0.33 -8.80
C GLU A 344 22.41 0.07 -9.75
N LEU A 345 21.73 1.17 -9.46
CA LEU A 345 20.66 1.70 -10.32
C LEU A 345 21.20 2.04 -11.71
N GLN A 346 22.36 2.71 -11.83
CA GLN A 346 23.01 3.00 -13.11
C GLN A 346 23.31 1.73 -13.90
N ARG A 347 23.96 0.74 -13.25
CA ARG A 347 24.32 -0.54 -13.87
C ARG A 347 23.09 -1.26 -14.45
N ARG A 348 21.96 -1.17 -13.75
CA ARG A 348 20.70 -1.81 -14.17
C ARG A 348 20.02 -1.07 -15.29
N ILE A 349 19.97 0.25 -15.21
CA ILE A 349 19.42 1.07 -16.28
C ILE A 349 20.20 0.81 -17.58
N ASP A 350 21.53 0.75 -17.52
CA ASP A 350 22.35 0.46 -18.70
C ASP A 350 22.09 -0.93 -19.28
N ALA A 351 21.82 -1.92 -18.42
CA ALA A 351 21.41 -3.26 -18.84
C ALA A 351 20.02 -3.32 -19.47
N LEU A 352 19.08 -2.46 -19.06
CA LEU A 352 17.72 -2.40 -19.63
C LEU A 352 17.69 -1.78 -21.02
N VAL A 353 18.52 -0.73 -21.25
CA VAL A 353 18.63 -0.08 -22.57
C VAL A 353 19.05 -1.07 -23.64
N SER A 354 19.78 -2.14 -23.27
CA SER A 354 20.22 -3.21 -24.19
C SER A 354 19.18 -4.31 -24.41
N LYS A 355 18.08 -4.34 -23.62
CA LYS A 355 17.05 -5.41 -23.69
C LYS A 355 15.67 -4.77 -23.91
N GLN A 356 15.08 -5.04 -25.10
CA GLN A 356 13.64 -4.83 -25.29
C GLN A 356 12.88 -5.93 -24.55
N GLU A 357 12.55 -5.72 -23.28
CA GLU A 357 11.71 -6.68 -22.54
C GLU A 357 10.23 -6.41 -22.82
N ASN A 358 9.48 -7.50 -23.10
CA ASN A 358 8.03 -7.43 -23.17
C ASN A 358 7.46 -7.25 -21.75
N ARG A 359 7.06 -6.02 -21.42
CA ARG A 359 6.49 -5.63 -20.13
C ARG A 359 5.05 -6.12 -19.94
N GLU A 360 4.30 -6.36 -21.01
CA GLU A 360 2.87 -6.72 -20.97
C GLU A 360 2.59 -8.03 -20.24
N LYS A 361 3.52 -9.01 -20.30
CA LYS A 361 3.37 -10.33 -19.66
C LYS A 361 3.27 -10.29 -18.14
N TYR A 362 3.72 -9.21 -17.49
CA TYR A 362 3.88 -9.19 -16.05
C TYR A 362 2.56 -9.02 -15.28
N ALA A 363 1.56 -8.37 -15.85
CA ALA A 363 0.21 -8.33 -15.27
C ALA A 363 -0.35 -9.76 -15.07
N ALA A 364 -0.23 -10.62 -16.09
CA ALA A 364 -0.65 -12.02 -16.01
C ALA A 364 0.20 -12.84 -15.01
N LYS A 365 1.52 -12.58 -14.93
CA LYS A 365 2.38 -13.21 -13.91
C LYS A 365 1.96 -12.85 -12.49
N MET A 366 1.66 -11.58 -12.24
CA MET A 366 1.19 -11.12 -10.93
C MET A 366 -0.17 -11.72 -10.56
N ALA A 367 -1.09 -11.81 -11.53
CA ALA A 367 -2.37 -12.47 -11.33
C ALA A 367 -2.20 -13.96 -10.97
N ALA A 368 -1.36 -14.68 -11.71
CA ALA A 368 -1.04 -16.09 -11.44
C ALA A 368 -0.34 -16.31 -10.09
N ALA A 369 0.38 -15.31 -9.59
CA ALA A 369 1.01 -15.33 -8.27
C ALA A 369 0.02 -14.97 -7.11
N GLY A 370 -1.28 -14.80 -7.39
CA GLY A 370 -2.30 -14.55 -6.37
C GLY A 370 -2.52 -13.07 -6.01
N PHE A 371 -1.98 -12.15 -6.80
CA PHE A 371 -2.12 -10.71 -6.56
C PHE A 371 -3.27 -10.06 -7.34
N ASP A 372 -4.15 -10.86 -7.98
CA ASP A 372 -5.31 -10.33 -8.67
C ASP A 372 -6.51 -10.13 -7.75
N VAL A 373 -7.07 -8.92 -7.79
CA VAL A 373 -8.19 -8.53 -6.90
C VAL A 373 -9.49 -9.23 -7.26
N GLN A 374 -9.72 -9.59 -8.52
CA GLN A 374 -10.95 -10.28 -8.92
C GLN A 374 -10.99 -11.68 -8.30
N THR A 375 -9.90 -12.42 -8.41
CA THR A 375 -9.74 -13.74 -7.77
C THR A 375 -9.86 -13.62 -6.25
N GLN A 376 -9.22 -12.61 -5.66
CA GLN A 376 -9.28 -12.37 -4.22
C GLN A 376 -10.72 -12.01 -3.78
N ALA A 377 -11.46 -11.22 -4.56
CA ALA A 377 -12.83 -10.84 -4.24
C ALA A 377 -13.75 -12.07 -4.19
N GLU A 378 -13.64 -12.98 -5.15
CA GLU A 378 -14.43 -14.22 -5.15
C GLU A 378 -14.11 -15.10 -3.93
N ARG A 379 -12.83 -15.23 -3.57
CA ARG A 379 -12.40 -15.97 -2.38
C ARG A 379 -12.93 -15.34 -1.09
N MET A 380 -12.85 -14.01 -0.99
CA MET A 380 -13.37 -13.27 0.17
C MET A 380 -14.90 -13.36 0.25
N MET A 381 -15.63 -13.31 -0.87
CA MET A 381 -17.10 -13.49 -0.87
C MET A 381 -17.49 -14.87 -0.35
N ARG A 382 -16.86 -15.96 -0.82
CA ARG A 382 -17.10 -17.31 -0.30
C ARG A 382 -16.87 -17.39 1.21
N PHE A 383 -15.78 -16.76 1.68
CA PHE A 383 -15.51 -16.68 3.12
C PHE A 383 -16.61 -15.92 3.88
N TYR A 384 -17.05 -14.77 3.36
CA TYR A 384 -18.09 -13.98 4.03
C TYR A 384 -19.46 -14.69 4.07
N GLU A 385 -19.80 -15.42 3.02
CA GLU A 385 -21.03 -16.20 2.92
C GLU A 385 -21.01 -17.45 3.84
N SER A 386 -19.94 -18.23 3.79
CA SER A 386 -19.81 -19.47 4.55
C SER A 386 -19.40 -19.25 6.01
N GLY A 387 -18.74 -18.14 6.30
CA GLY A 387 -18.06 -17.90 7.58
C GLY A 387 -16.93 -18.89 7.87
N ARG A 388 -16.38 -19.55 6.83
CA ARG A 388 -15.26 -20.50 6.93
C ARG A 388 -14.19 -20.12 5.91
N TRP A 389 -12.93 -20.09 6.36
CA TRP A 389 -11.79 -19.91 5.47
C TRP A 389 -11.41 -21.27 4.89
N GLU A 390 -11.43 -21.37 3.56
CA GLU A 390 -10.97 -22.55 2.84
C GLU A 390 -9.49 -22.37 2.51
N ASN A 391 -8.64 -23.28 3.03
CA ASN A 391 -7.26 -23.40 2.60
C ASN A 391 -7.25 -24.13 1.25
N GLU A 392 -6.67 -23.51 0.25
CA GLU A 392 -6.41 -24.14 -1.06
C GLU A 392 -5.31 -25.18 -0.95
#